data_b7054e0bffd74441dc70389b92213592
#
_entry.id   b7054e0bffd74441dc70389b92213592
#
_cell.length_a   1.000
_cell.length_b   1.000
_cell.length_c   1.000
_cell.angle_alpha   90.00
_cell.angle_beta   90.00
_cell.angle_gamma   90.00
#
_symmetry.space_group_name_H-M   'P 1'
#
loop_
_entity.id
_entity.type
_entity.pdbx_description
1 polymer ?
#
loop_
_entity_poly.entity_id
_entity_poly.type
_entity_poly.pdbx_seq_one_letter_code
_entity_poly.pdbx_strand_id
1 'polypeptide(L)'
;MAKRTIPNLQFNINGDGEPDYSVIAENEIVRDIVYYQTVTGIRDAIKRKAKHAKIVEINSTGQYLTIEKQDFESALDKSISYYEVFEDYETCAEIVKLKEKL
;
A
#
# COMPACT_ATOMS: atom_id res chain seq x y z
N MET A 1 -20.43 -8.05 -5.13
CA MET A 1 -19.39 -7.39 -4.36
C MET A 1 -18.61 -6.41 -5.22
N ALA A 2 -18.44 -5.19 -4.75
CA ALA A 2 -17.68 -4.20 -5.52
C ALA A 2 -16.20 -4.59 -5.57
N LYS A 3 -15.60 -4.46 -6.74
CA LYS A 3 -14.16 -4.64 -6.87
C LYS A 3 -13.43 -3.43 -6.29
N ARG A 4 -12.29 -3.69 -5.68
CA ARG A 4 -11.42 -2.62 -5.22
C ARG A 4 -10.94 -1.80 -6.42
N THR A 5 -11.02 -0.48 -6.32
CA THR A 5 -10.46 0.43 -7.31
C THR A 5 -9.03 0.76 -6.93
N ILE A 6 -8.09 0.51 -7.83
CA ILE A 6 -6.68 0.80 -7.61
C ILE A 6 -6.37 2.17 -8.21
N PRO A 7 -6.00 3.17 -7.38
CA PRO A 7 -5.74 4.51 -7.91
C PRO A 7 -4.46 4.55 -8.74
N ASN A 8 -4.43 5.49 -9.68
CA ASN A 8 -3.24 5.79 -10.47
C ASN A 8 -2.52 6.98 -9.84
N LEU A 9 -1.21 6.89 -9.69
CA LEU A 9 -0.36 7.99 -9.23
C LEU A 9 0.71 8.30 -10.26
N GLN A 10 1.08 9.58 -10.34
CA GLN A 10 2.14 10.03 -11.23
C GLN A 10 3.46 10.06 -10.48
N PHE A 11 4.47 9.44 -11.07
CA PHE A 11 5.84 9.41 -10.56
C PHE A 11 6.77 9.93 -11.62
N ASN A 12 7.79 10.68 -11.22
CA ASN A 12 8.87 11.05 -12.14
C ASN A 12 9.66 9.77 -12.46
N ILE A 13 10.18 9.69 -13.68
CA ILE A 13 10.98 8.55 -14.12
C ILE A 13 12.45 8.96 -14.07
N ASN A 14 13.26 8.16 -13.37
CA ASN A 14 14.70 8.36 -13.28
C ASN A 14 15.39 8.03 -14.60
N GLY A 15 16.65 8.43 -14.72
CA GLY A 15 17.41 8.17 -15.94
C GLY A 15 17.60 6.68 -16.28
N ASP A 16 17.44 5.80 -15.28
CA ASP A 16 17.50 4.34 -15.45
C ASP A 16 16.16 3.72 -15.85
N GLY A 17 15.13 4.54 -16.02
CA GLY A 17 13.79 4.08 -16.39
C GLY A 17 12.92 3.68 -15.19
N GLU A 18 13.41 3.78 -13.98
CA GLU A 18 12.66 3.42 -12.78
C GLU A 18 11.88 4.62 -12.23
N PRO A 19 10.69 4.38 -11.66
CA PRO A 19 9.93 5.46 -11.02
C PRO A 19 10.67 5.98 -9.78
N ASP A 20 10.57 7.29 -9.55
CA ASP A 20 11.10 7.91 -8.35
C ASP A 20 10.04 7.86 -7.25
N TYR A 21 10.22 6.94 -6.31
CA TYR A 21 9.27 6.73 -5.21
C TYR A 21 9.46 7.70 -4.04
N SER A 22 10.42 8.64 -4.12
CA SER A 22 10.63 9.60 -3.04
C SER A 22 9.41 10.48 -2.79
N VAL A 23 8.56 10.68 -3.81
CA VAL A 23 7.32 11.44 -3.68
C VAL A 23 6.41 10.86 -2.57
N ILE A 24 6.47 9.55 -2.32
CA ILE A 24 5.67 8.92 -1.27
C ILE A 24 6.05 9.47 0.10
N ALA A 25 7.35 9.68 0.35
CA ALA A 25 7.82 10.23 1.62
C ALA A 25 7.67 11.75 1.70
N GLU A 26 7.78 12.44 0.56
CA GLU A 26 7.83 13.89 0.51
C GLU A 26 6.46 14.56 0.42
N ASN A 27 5.45 13.88 -0.13
CA ASN A 27 4.12 14.44 -0.33
C ASN A 27 3.12 13.74 0.61
N GLU A 28 2.58 14.52 1.54
CA GLU A 28 1.67 13.99 2.56
C GLU A 28 0.41 13.34 1.97
N ILE A 29 -0.16 13.93 0.93
CA ILE A 29 -1.36 13.39 0.28
C ILE A 29 -1.04 12.05 -0.39
N VAL A 30 0.07 11.98 -1.11
CA VAL A 30 0.50 10.74 -1.77
C VAL A 30 0.78 9.67 -0.73
N ARG A 31 1.45 10.03 0.37
CA ARG A 31 1.75 9.09 1.45
C ARG A 31 0.48 8.50 2.06
N ASP A 32 -0.51 9.34 2.33
CA ASP A 32 -1.80 8.88 2.87
C ASP A 32 -2.46 7.88 1.92
N ILE A 33 -2.47 8.17 0.64
CA ILE A 33 -3.05 7.29 -0.38
C ILE A 33 -2.31 5.95 -0.38
N VAL A 34 -0.99 5.97 -0.40
CA VAL A 34 -0.19 4.75 -0.47
C VAL A 34 -0.38 3.88 0.77
N TYR A 35 -0.39 4.45 1.97
CA TYR A 35 -0.61 3.66 3.18
C TYR A 35 -2.03 3.09 3.24
N TYR A 36 -3.02 3.88 2.89
CA TYR A 36 -4.41 3.39 2.83
C TYR A 36 -4.52 2.22 1.83
N GLN A 37 -3.94 2.37 0.65
CA GLN A 37 -4.00 1.34 -0.38
C GLN A 37 -3.16 0.12 -0.01
N THR A 38 -2.09 0.30 0.74
CA THR A 38 -1.29 -0.83 1.25
C THR A 38 -2.13 -1.73 2.15
N VAL A 39 -2.82 -1.16 3.12
CA VAL A 39 -3.68 -1.94 4.03
C VAL A 39 -4.83 -2.57 3.27
N THR A 40 -5.51 -1.79 2.44
CA THR A 40 -6.65 -2.27 1.65
C THR A 40 -6.24 -3.36 0.67
N GLY A 41 -5.11 -3.16 -0.01
CA GLY A 41 -4.59 -4.12 -0.99
C GLY A 41 -4.18 -5.44 -0.34
N ILE A 42 -3.52 -5.38 0.82
CA ILE A 42 -3.14 -6.59 1.55
C ILE A 42 -4.37 -7.32 2.06
N ARG A 43 -5.37 -6.58 2.58
CA ARG A 43 -6.64 -7.18 3.01
C ARG A 43 -7.29 -7.96 1.87
N ASP A 44 -7.38 -7.33 0.70
CA ASP A 44 -7.95 -7.96 -0.49
C ASP A 44 -7.13 -9.18 -0.91
N ALA A 45 -5.81 -9.07 -0.92
CA ALA A 45 -4.93 -10.18 -1.29
C ALA A 45 -5.08 -11.37 -0.34
N ILE A 46 -5.22 -11.13 0.96
CA ILE A 46 -5.45 -12.19 1.94
C ILE A 46 -6.77 -12.91 1.65
N LYS A 47 -7.83 -12.16 1.38
CA LYS A 47 -9.14 -12.74 1.07
C LYS A 47 -9.11 -13.61 -0.18
N ARG A 48 -8.37 -13.19 -1.20
CA ARG A 48 -8.27 -13.91 -2.46
C ARG A 48 -7.15 -14.95 -2.47
N LYS A 49 -6.39 -15.05 -1.40
CA LYS A 49 -5.20 -15.91 -1.30
C LYS A 49 -4.19 -15.61 -2.41
N ALA A 50 -4.06 -14.32 -2.74
CA ALA A 50 -3.13 -13.86 -3.76
C ALA A 50 -1.71 -13.79 -3.20
N LYS A 51 -0.72 -13.92 -4.09
CA LYS A 51 0.70 -13.90 -3.72
C LYS A 51 1.29 -12.51 -3.67
N HIS A 52 0.54 -11.50 -4.11
CA HIS A 52 0.98 -10.11 -4.07
C HIS A 52 -0.23 -9.20 -3.99
N ALA A 53 0.00 -7.98 -3.54
CA ALA A 53 -1.01 -6.94 -3.46
C ALA A 53 -0.62 -5.80 -4.40
N LYS A 54 -1.55 -5.36 -5.25
CA LYS A 54 -1.36 -4.17 -6.08
C LYS A 54 -1.79 -2.96 -5.27
N ILE A 55 -0.91 -1.98 -5.15
CA ILE A 55 -1.13 -0.82 -4.29
C ILE A 55 -1.64 0.37 -5.09
N VAL A 56 -0.88 0.82 -6.08
CA VAL A 56 -1.26 1.91 -6.97
C VAL A 56 -0.75 1.59 -8.37
N GLU A 57 -1.41 2.17 -9.38
CA GLU A 57 -0.93 2.10 -10.76
C GLU A 57 0.08 3.22 -10.98
N ILE A 58 1.13 2.93 -11.74
CA ILE A 58 2.22 3.87 -11.99
C ILE A 58 2.00 4.52 -13.36
N ASN A 59 1.79 5.84 -13.36
CA ASN A 59 1.74 6.67 -14.57
C ASN A 59 0.80 6.15 -15.67
N SER A 60 -0.32 5.54 -15.28
CA SER A 60 -1.31 5.01 -16.23
C SER A 60 -0.73 4.03 -17.26
N THR A 61 0.29 3.28 -16.88
CA THR A 61 1.02 2.38 -17.79
C THR A 61 0.56 0.93 -17.74
N GLY A 62 -0.34 0.58 -16.83
CA GLY A 62 -0.67 -0.80 -16.55
C GLY A 62 0.34 -1.50 -15.63
N GLN A 63 1.39 -0.78 -15.21
CA GLN A 63 2.33 -1.26 -14.20
C GLN A 63 1.87 -0.80 -12.82
N TYR A 64 2.12 -1.62 -11.81
CA TYR A 64 1.66 -1.37 -10.45
C TYR A 64 2.80 -1.43 -9.46
N LEU A 65 2.75 -0.56 -8.45
CA LEU A 65 3.54 -0.74 -7.24
C LEU A 65 2.89 -1.91 -6.49
N THR A 66 3.66 -2.98 -6.26
CA THR A 66 3.16 -4.20 -5.62
C THR A 66 3.94 -4.52 -4.36
N ILE A 67 3.30 -5.28 -3.47
CA ILE A 67 3.95 -5.83 -2.28
C ILE A 67 3.78 -7.34 -2.36
N GLU A 68 4.87 -8.07 -2.28
CA GLU A 68 4.84 -9.53 -2.31
C GLU A 68 4.37 -10.09 -0.97
N LYS A 69 3.77 -11.27 -0.98
CA LYS A 69 3.23 -11.91 0.23
C LYS A 69 4.25 -11.99 1.36
N GLN A 70 5.50 -12.29 1.03
CA GLN A 70 6.57 -12.38 2.04
C GLN A 70 6.82 -11.05 2.76
N ASP A 71 6.41 -9.93 2.18
CA ASP A 71 6.60 -8.59 2.72
C ASP A 71 5.32 -8.01 3.35
N PHE A 72 4.22 -8.76 3.37
CA PHE A 72 2.95 -8.25 3.91
C PHE A 72 3.09 -7.86 5.38
N GLU A 73 3.71 -8.71 6.19
CA GLU A 73 3.85 -8.42 7.62
C GLU A 73 4.66 -7.14 7.85
N SER A 74 5.79 -7.00 7.16
CA SER A 74 6.64 -5.80 7.26
C SER A 74 5.88 -4.55 6.83
N ALA A 75 5.12 -4.63 5.73
CA ALA A 75 4.33 -3.51 5.24
C ALA A 75 3.22 -3.12 6.23
N LEU A 76 2.57 -4.10 6.84
CA LEU A 76 1.55 -3.83 7.85
C LEU A 76 2.15 -3.22 9.11
N ASP A 77 3.34 -3.66 9.52
CA ASP A 77 4.04 -3.05 10.67
C ASP A 77 4.36 -1.58 10.41
N LYS A 78 4.83 -1.25 9.21
CA LYS A 78 5.09 0.14 8.82
C LYS A 78 3.81 0.96 8.81
N SER A 79 2.70 0.36 8.38
CA SER A 79 1.40 1.04 8.35
C SER A 79 0.89 1.32 9.77
N ILE A 80 1.10 0.39 10.71
CA ILE A 80 0.78 0.63 12.12
C ILE A 80 1.55 1.85 12.63
N SER A 81 2.85 1.90 12.39
CA SER A 81 3.67 3.04 12.83
C SER A 81 3.19 4.35 12.22
N TYR A 82 2.79 4.33 10.97
CA TYR A 82 2.25 5.51 10.29
C TYR A 82 0.98 6.00 10.98
N TYR A 83 0.01 5.10 11.21
CA TYR A 83 -1.27 5.48 11.81
C TYR A 83 -1.15 5.83 13.30
N GLU A 84 -0.17 5.27 14.01
CA GLU A 84 0.10 5.64 15.39
C GLU A 84 0.48 7.12 15.53
N VAL A 85 1.20 7.66 14.55
CA VAL A 85 1.58 9.09 14.55
C VAL A 85 0.35 9.98 14.57
N PHE A 86 -0.73 9.57 13.93
CA PHE A 86 -1.99 10.29 13.89
C PHE A 86 -2.96 9.87 15.00
N GLU A 87 -2.52 9.01 15.91
CA GLU A 87 -3.35 8.48 16.98
C GLU A 87 -4.61 7.77 16.47
N ASP A 88 -4.52 7.20 15.25
CA ASP A 88 -5.62 6.43 14.66
C ASP A 88 -5.54 4.97 15.11
N TYR A 89 -5.89 4.76 16.39
CA TYR A 89 -5.76 3.45 17.01
C TYR A 89 -6.79 2.44 16.50
N GLU A 90 -7.91 2.89 15.97
CA GLU A 90 -8.89 1.99 15.36
C GLU A 90 -8.30 1.31 14.13
N THR A 91 -7.66 2.09 13.27
CA THR A 91 -6.99 1.54 12.09
C THR A 91 -5.84 0.63 12.49
N CYS A 92 -5.05 1.01 13.50
CA CYS A 92 -3.99 0.16 14.03
C CYS A 92 -4.52 -1.20 14.49
N ALA A 93 -5.66 -1.21 15.20
CA ALA A 93 -6.27 -2.45 15.67
C ALA A 93 -6.72 -3.33 14.51
N GLU A 94 -7.29 -2.74 13.46
CA GLU A 94 -7.67 -3.47 12.24
C GLU A 94 -6.46 -4.09 11.56
N ILE A 95 -5.35 -3.38 11.51
CA ILE A 95 -4.11 -3.88 10.90
C ILE A 95 -3.55 -5.06 11.70
N VAL A 96 -3.60 -4.97 13.03
CA VAL A 96 -3.18 -6.08 13.89
C VAL A 96 -3.99 -7.34 13.58
N LYS A 97 -5.30 -7.19 13.40
CA LYS A 97 -6.16 -8.31 13.03
C LYS A 97 -5.79 -8.92 11.68
N LEU A 98 -5.39 -8.08 10.72
CA LEU A 98 -4.91 -8.57 9.44
C LEU A 98 -3.63 -9.38 9.59
N LYS A 99 -2.70 -8.92 10.43
CA LYS A 99 -1.45 -9.65 10.69
C LYS A 99 -1.72 -11.04 11.25
N GLU A 100 -2.75 -11.19 12.08
CA GLU A 100 -3.10 -12.49 12.65
C GLU A 100 -3.56 -13.50 11.60
N LYS A 101 -3.94 -13.04 10.41
CA LYS A 101 -4.38 -13.89 9.31
C LYS A 101 -3.24 -14.34 8.39
N LEU A 102 -2.04 -13.86 8.62
CA LEU A 102 -0.88 -14.21 7.80
C LEU A 102 -0.27 -15.56 8.17
#